data_cdcb14577814ed44a69ab0eee610ec62
#
_entry.id   cdcb14577814ed44a69ab0eee610ec62
#
_cell.length_a   1.000
_cell.length_b   1.000
_cell.length_c   1.000
_cell.angle_alpha   90.00
_cell.angle_beta   90.00
_cell.angle_gamma   90.00
#
_symmetry.space_group_name_H-M   'P 1'
#
loop_
_entity.id
_entity.type
_entity.pdbx_description
1 polymer ?
#
loop_
_entity_poly.entity_id
_entity_poly.type
_entity_poly.pdbx_seq_one_letter_code
_entity_poly.pdbx_strand_id
1 'polypeptide(L)'
;MGFVNNTSMLMIVKDIENFINQMQVKFRRARADDSSDMEFRLTGDNYESSMRETHRKLSSPSNKLRFGTQALNILTGGGAESQRVYTLLGLPGEGKSTTLADMAIEIKRYNKNYKCKDPTKKPCVVLLIMENGVKETIQRIFSMCVGVDMLNYTEDEAVDILKTQGNLHVSTDDPIDLIIKFKPNLSVDTSYLYDMVEDLEDEGYETICVLQDYLKRIRSVDGLFGGDLRLQLGAIVNEFKTFATLKDIPVITASQLNRDATAHIDEARGKNKADLVRLLGRSNVGESNLILENSDWVCLIAPEYDRDGNKYLGMQRVKSRYYIPSDLFTAFMPYISGTVKFVEDFYSQVPVHKITLRAEMDNGISNNNQGIINDIKEFTEVNNVKLPTDNGMNMFMNATAMVAYNMAIMQKFKQNQNVIAIKRAAG
;
A
#
# COMPACT_ATOMS: atom_id res chain seq x y z
N MET A 1 25.77 33.88 -39.55
CA MET A 1 25.90 33.20 -38.24
C MET A 1 24.48 33.16 -37.61
N GLY A 2 23.83 31.99 -37.70
CA GLY A 2 22.46 31.86 -37.24
C GLY A 2 22.42 31.76 -35.71
N PHE A 3 21.62 32.62 -35.09
CA PHE A 3 21.26 32.50 -33.67
C PHE A 3 20.47 31.21 -33.48
N VAL A 4 21.11 30.19 -32.93
CA VAL A 4 20.38 29.03 -32.39
C VAL A 4 19.59 29.54 -31.19
N ASN A 5 18.28 29.55 -31.34
CA ASN A 5 17.36 30.06 -30.32
C ASN A 5 17.55 29.25 -29.04
N ASN A 6 17.71 29.90 -27.88
CA ASN A 6 17.88 29.23 -26.56
C ASN A 6 16.87 28.13 -26.31
N THR A 7 15.66 28.26 -26.83
CA THR A 7 14.58 27.26 -26.76
C THR A 7 14.94 25.96 -27.52
N SER A 8 15.58 26.07 -28.68
CA SER A 8 16.00 24.90 -29.47
C SER A 8 17.18 24.18 -28.81
N MET A 9 18.08 24.91 -28.15
CA MET A 9 19.18 24.33 -27.38
C MET A 9 18.70 23.57 -26.14
N LEU A 10 17.71 24.14 -25.43
CA LEU A 10 17.08 23.47 -24.28
C LEU A 10 16.34 22.20 -24.68
N MET A 11 15.69 22.19 -25.85
CA MET A 11 15.04 20.99 -26.40
C MET A 11 16.08 19.89 -26.72
N ILE A 12 17.17 20.26 -27.38
CA ILE A 12 18.23 19.31 -27.72
C ILE A 12 18.87 18.71 -26.46
N VAL A 13 19.16 19.53 -25.45
CA VAL A 13 19.72 19.07 -24.18
C VAL A 13 18.75 18.07 -23.51
N LYS A 14 17.47 18.38 -23.50
CA LYS A 14 16.42 17.52 -22.94
C LYS A 14 16.27 16.19 -23.70
N ASP A 15 16.42 16.22 -25.01
CA ASP A 15 16.39 15.01 -25.85
C ASP A 15 17.62 14.14 -25.63
N ILE A 16 18.79 14.75 -25.44
CA ILE A 16 20.04 14.05 -25.10
C ILE A 16 19.93 13.43 -23.70
N GLU A 17 19.44 14.16 -22.70
CA GLU A 17 19.20 13.65 -21.35
C GLU A 17 18.23 12.45 -21.37
N ASN A 18 17.13 12.56 -22.09
CA ASN A 18 16.17 11.46 -22.26
C ASN A 18 16.82 10.24 -22.94
N PHE A 19 17.65 10.46 -23.98
CA PHE A 19 18.37 9.38 -24.64
C PHE A 19 19.37 8.69 -23.72
N ILE A 20 20.15 9.46 -22.96
CA ILE A 20 21.10 8.93 -21.98
C ILE A 20 20.37 8.09 -20.93
N ASN A 21 19.26 8.61 -20.37
CA ASN A 21 18.45 7.89 -19.39
C ASN A 21 17.88 6.59 -19.96
N GLN A 22 17.37 6.60 -21.20
CA GLN A 22 16.89 5.39 -21.88
C GLN A 22 18.01 4.37 -22.07
N MET A 23 19.20 4.81 -22.44
CA MET A 23 20.35 3.93 -22.61
C MET A 23 20.81 3.35 -21.27
N GLN A 24 20.82 4.14 -20.19
CA GLN A 24 21.16 3.65 -18.85
C GLN A 24 20.17 2.55 -18.40
N VAL A 25 18.86 2.75 -18.62
CA VAL A 25 17.85 1.72 -18.31
C VAL A 25 18.07 0.46 -19.13
N LYS A 26 18.33 0.59 -20.43
CA LYS A 26 18.66 -0.57 -21.29
C LYS A 26 19.91 -1.31 -20.82
N PHE A 27 20.95 -0.57 -20.41
CA PHE A 27 22.18 -1.17 -19.86
C PHE A 27 21.93 -1.88 -18.53
N ARG A 28 21.11 -1.28 -17.63
CA ARG A 28 20.74 -1.91 -16.36
C ARG A 28 19.90 -3.17 -16.57
N ARG A 29 18.94 -3.11 -17.51
CA ARG A 29 18.13 -4.28 -17.91
C ARG A 29 19.06 -5.38 -18.48
N ALA A 30 19.97 -5.05 -19.37
CA ALA A 30 20.90 -6.02 -19.94
C ALA A 30 21.83 -6.65 -18.89
N ARG A 31 22.34 -5.87 -17.91
CA ARG A 31 23.11 -6.42 -16.78
C ARG A 31 22.30 -7.32 -15.87
N ALA A 32 21.02 -7.02 -15.70
CA ALA A 32 20.12 -7.83 -14.92
C ALA A 32 19.72 -9.12 -15.66
N ASP A 33 19.54 -9.05 -16.97
CA ASP A 33 19.30 -10.23 -17.82
C ASP A 33 20.48 -11.21 -17.76
N ASP A 34 21.73 -10.72 -17.76
CA ASP A 34 22.93 -11.54 -17.60
C ASP A 34 23.04 -12.22 -16.22
N SER A 35 22.42 -11.64 -15.17
CA SER A 35 22.44 -12.16 -13.81
C SER A 35 21.20 -12.98 -13.42
N SER A 36 20.16 -12.97 -14.26
CA SER A 36 18.84 -13.51 -13.95
C SER A 36 18.47 -14.79 -14.70
N ASP A 37 19.35 -15.31 -15.53
CA ASP A 37 19.12 -16.59 -16.20
C ASP A 37 19.25 -17.75 -15.21
N MET A 38 18.17 -17.96 -14.42
CA MET A 38 18.10 -19.07 -13.48
C MET A 38 17.52 -20.29 -14.18
N GLU A 39 18.37 -21.20 -14.62
CA GLU A 39 17.92 -22.49 -15.11
C GLU A 39 17.54 -23.40 -13.93
N PHE A 40 16.28 -23.80 -13.88
CA PHE A 40 15.77 -24.74 -12.92
C PHE A 40 15.51 -26.10 -13.56
N ARG A 41 16.30 -27.13 -13.19
CA ARG A 41 16.12 -28.49 -13.67
C ARG A 41 15.35 -29.33 -12.66
N LEU A 42 14.20 -29.85 -13.05
CA LEU A 42 13.40 -30.77 -12.23
C LEU A 42 13.94 -32.21 -12.23
N THR A 43 14.96 -32.48 -13.00
CA THR A 43 15.62 -33.78 -13.12
C THR A 43 17.13 -33.61 -13.07
N GLY A 44 17.85 -34.61 -12.53
CA GLY A 44 19.30 -34.58 -12.40
C GLY A 44 19.77 -34.27 -10.97
N ASP A 45 21.09 -34.19 -10.78
CA ASP A 45 21.70 -34.16 -9.44
C ASP A 45 21.45 -32.85 -8.63
N ASN A 46 20.97 -31.76 -9.30
CA ASN A 46 20.82 -30.46 -8.67
C ASN A 46 19.36 -30.09 -8.30
N TYR A 47 18.38 -30.96 -8.58
CA TYR A 47 16.96 -30.61 -8.33
C TYR A 47 16.67 -30.43 -6.83
N GLU A 48 17.29 -31.25 -5.97
CA GLU A 48 17.07 -31.16 -4.51
C GLU A 48 17.54 -29.82 -3.94
N SER A 49 18.71 -29.33 -4.36
CA SER A 49 19.26 -28.05 -3.89
C SER A 49 18.36 -26.90 -4.31
N SER A 50 17.90 -26.89 -5.55
CA SER A 50 16.98 -25.89 -6.09
C SER A 50 15.62 -25.92 -5.39
N MET A 51 15.07 -27.11 -5.12
CA MET A 51 13.82 -27.25 -4.36
C MET A 51 13.97 -26.76 -2.91
N ARG A 52 15.06 -27.10 -2.23
CA ARG A 52 15.35 -26.65 -0.86
C ARG A 52 15.53 -25.14 -0.80
N GLU A 53 16.24 -24.56 -1.77
CA GLU A 53 16.40 -23.10 -1.85
C GLU A 53 15.06 -22.39 -2.09
N THR A 54 14.26 -22.88 -3.05
CA THR A 54 12.93 -22.34 -3.35
C THR A 54 12.04 -22.43 -2.12
N HIS A 55 12.00 -23.59 -1.45
CA HIS A 55 11.21 -23.77 -0.23
C HIS A 55 11.65 -22.80 0.87
N ARG A 56 12.95 -22.65 1.08
CA ARG A 56 13.51 -21.73 2.08
C ARG A 56 13.13 -20.28 1.77
N LYS A 57 13.22 -19.83 0.50
CA LYS A 57 12.80 -18.50 0.08
C LYS A 57 11.30 -18.28 0.33
N LEU A 58 10.45 -19.21 -0.09
CA LEU A 58 8.99 -19.13 0.10
C LEU A 58 8.57 -19.19 1.57
N SER A 59 9.32 -19.90 2.40
CA SER A 59 9.05 -20.01 3.83
C SER A 59 9.68 -18.89 4.67
N SER A 60 10.48 -18.02 4.04
CA SER A 60 11.12 -16.92 4.75
C SER A 60 10.08 -15.88 5.20
N PRO A 61 10.08 -15.45 6.46
CA PRO A 61 9.24 -14.34 6.92
C PRO A 61 9.46 -13.04 6.15
N SER A 62 10.65 -12.87 5.56
CA SER A 62 10.99 -11.69 4.75
C SER A 62 10.41 -11.75 3.33
N ASN A 63 9.85 -12.87 2.90
CA ASN A 63 9.27 -13.01 1.56
C ASN A 63 7.95 -12.21 1.41
N LYS A 64 7.26 -11.93 2.51
CA LYS A 64 6.01 -11.15 2.51
C LYS A 64 6.05 -10.07 3.57
N LEU A 65 5.87 -8.84 3.14
CA LEU A 65 5.73 -7.70 4.02
C LEU A 65 4.29 -7.60 4.51
N ARG A 66 4.09 -7.77 5.80
CA ARG A 66 2.78 -7.76 6.44
C ARG A 66 2.25 -6.35 6.60
N PHE A 67 0.94 -6.23 6.44
CA PHE A 67 0.21 -5.03 6.81
C PHE A 67 -0.24 -5.09 8.26
N GLY A 68 -0.58 -3.92 8.83
CA GLY A 68 -1.17 -3.84 10.15
C GLY A 68 -2.61 -4.34 10.19
N THR A 69 -3.35 -4.16 9.12
CA THR A 69 -4.74 -4.58 9.03
C THR A 69 -4.86 -6.04 8.57
N GLN A 70 -5.67 -6.81 9.28
CA GLN A 70 -5.94 -8.20 8.93
C GLN A 70 -6.67 -8.30 7.59
N ALA A 71 -7.57 -7.36 7.31
CA ALA A 71 -8.29 -7.29 6.04
C ALA A 71 -7.34 -7.27 4.84
N LEU A 72 -6.31 -6.42 4.88
CA LEU A 72 -5.29 -6.34 3.82
C LEU A 72 -4.48 -7.64 3.73
N ASN A 73 -4.09 -8.22 4.87
CA ASN A 73 -3.36 -9.50 4.88
C ASN A 73 -4.19 -10.64 4.27
N ILE A 74 -5.49 -10.71 4.59
CA ILE A 74 -6.39 -11.70 3.97
C ILE A 74 -6.50 -11.47 2.46
N LEU A 75 -6.74 -10.24 2.03
CA LEU A 75 -6.91 -9.91 0.62
C LEU A 75 -5.64 -10.12 -0.20
N THR A 76 -4.46 -10.02 0.42
CA THR A 76 -3.15 -10.21 -0.22
C THR A 76 -2.54 -11.59 0.03
N GLY A 77 -3.18 -12.45 0.82
CA GLY A 77 -2.63 -13.77 1.17
C GLY A 77 -1.43 -13.71 2.10
N GLY A 78 -1.42 -12.76 3.04
CA GLY A 78 -0.43 -12.64 4.11
C GLY A 78 0.51 -11.45 4.01
N GLY A 79 0.32 -10.56 3.03
CA GLY A 79 1.15 -9.37 2.86
C GLY A 79 1.61 -9.14 1.43
N ALA A 80 2.45 -8.13 1.23
CA ALA A 80 3.07 -7.84 -0.06
C ALA A 80 4.30 -8.73 -0.28
N GLU A 81 4.24 -9.59 -1.28
CA GLU A 81 5.31 -10.52 -1.67
C GLU A 81 6.30 -9.82 -2.59
N SER A 82 7.60 -10.13 -2.45
CA SER A 82 8.64 -9.61 -3.33
C SER A 82 8.37 -9.95 -4.81
N GLN A 83 8.96 -9.17 -5.72
CA GLN A 83 8.82 -9.34 -7.17
C GLN A 83 7.37 -9.19 -7.69
N ARG A 84 6.49 -8.51 -6.94
CA ARG A 84 5.07 -8.34 -7.29
C ARG A 84 4.69 -6.86 -7.39
N VAL A 85 3.72 -6.61 -8.29
CA VAL A 85 3.07 -5.30 -8.43
C VAL A 85 1.65 -5.37 -7.91
N TYR A 86 1.35 -4.52 -6.93
CA TYR A 86 0.05 -4.36 -6.29
C TYR A 86 -0.58 -3.04 -6.74
N THR A 87 -1.78 -3.09 -7.24
CA THR A 87 -2.48 -1.89 -7.74
C THR A 87 -3.83 -1.69 -7.06
N LEU A 88 -4.00 -0.52 -6.44
CA LEU A 88 -5.27 -0.05 -5.91
C LEU A 88 -6.00 0.76 -6.99
N LEU A 89 -7.26 0.46 -7.23
CA LEU A 89 -8.09 1.18 -8.17
C LEU A 89 -9.30 1.79 -7.45
N GLY A 90 -9.51 3.09 -7.60
CA GLY A 90 -10.62 3.79 -6.96
C GLY A 90 -10.94 5.09 -7.65
N LEU A 91 -12.10 5.67 -7.33
CA LEU A 91 -12.53 6.97 -7.86
C LEU A 91 -11.63 8.11 -7.37
N PRO A 92 -11.59 9.25 -8.06
CA PRO A 92 -10.91 10.45 -7.57
C PRO A 92 -11.40 10.85 -6.17
N GLY A 93 -10.48 11.25 -5.28
CA GLY A 93 -10.83 11.70 -3.92
C GLY A 93 -11.27 10.61 -2.94
N GLU A 94 -11.29 9.34 -3.35
CA GLU A 94 -11.87 8.22 -2.59
C GLU A 94 -10.84 7.44 -1.75
N GLY A 95 -9.73 8.07 -1.36
CA GLY A 95 -8.83 7.54 -0.33
C GLY A 95 -7.62 6.74 -0.82
N LYS A 96 -7.31 6.72 -2.14
CA LYS A 96 -6.13 6.00 -2.68
C LYS A 96 -4.81 6.40 -2.03
N SER A 97 -4.49 7.68 -2.03
CA SER A 97 -3.26 8.23 -1.43
C SER A 97 -3.21 7.98 0.08
N THR A 98 -4.37 8.04 0.74
CA THR A 98 -4.52 7.71 2.15
C THR A 98 -4.20 6.25 2.41
N THR A 99 -4.76 5.35 1.59
CA THR A 99 -4.50 3.91 1.70
C THR A 99 -3.03 3.59 1.45
N LEU A 100 -2.39 4.19 0.45
CA LEU A 100 -0.96 4.00 0.19
C LEU A 100 -0.10 4.47 1.36
N ALA A 101 -0.39 5.64 1.93
CA ALA A 101 0.34 6.15 3.09
C ALA A 101 0.16 5.24 4.32
N ASP A 102 -1.06 4.77 4.57
CA ASP A 102 -1.35 3.84 5.66
C ASP A 102 -0.62 2.50 5.47
N MET A 103 -0.65 1.93 4.27
CA MET A 103 0.11 0.72 3.93
C MET A 103 1.62 0.89 4.17
N ALA A 104 2.19 2.05 3.82
CA ALA A 104 3.61 2.34 4.05
C ALA A 104 3.95 2.37 5.55
N ILE A 105 3.11 3.02 6.35
CA ILE A 105 3.24 3.06 7.81
C ILE A 105 3.13 1.66 8.40
N GLU A 106 2.16 0.88 7.94
CA GLU A 106 1.92 -0.48 8.44
C GLU A 106 3.07 -1.42 8.10
N ILE A 107 3.60 -1.38 6.87
CA ILE A 107 4.76 -2.18 6.48
C ILE A 107 5.95 -1.88 7.41
N LYS A 108 6.25 -0.59 7.64
CA LYS A 108 7.31 -0.19 8.57
C LYS A 108 7.10 -0.78 9.97
N ARG A 109 5.88 -0.77 10.47
CA ARG A 109 5.57 -1.12 11.88
C ARG A 109 5.51 -2.62 12.15
N TYR A 110 5.02 -3.38 11.19
CA TYR A 110 4.71 -4.80 11.40
C TYR A 110 5.76 -5.78 10.87
N ASN A 111 6.87 -5.28 10.31
CA ASN A 111 7.96 -6.10 9.79
C ASN A 111 9.30 -5.87 10.51
N LYS A 112 9.26 -5.56 11.80
CA LYS A 112 10.45 -5.24 12.63
C LYS A 112 11.53 -6.33 12.62
N ASN A 113 11.17 -7.57 12.30
CA ASN A 113 12.09 -8.71 12.23
C ASN A 113 12.64 -8.93 10.81
N TYR A 114 12.40 -7.99 9.88
CA TYR A 114 12.97 -8.06 8.54
C TYR A 114 14.51 -8.11 8.64
N LYS A 115 15.11 -8.98 7.84
CA LYS A 115 16.56 -9.09 7.76
C LYS A 115 17.00 -8.68 6.38
N CYS A 116 17.83 -7.64 6.32
CA CYS A 116 18.45 -7.22 5.08
C CYS A 116 19.29 -8.35 4.46
N LYS A 117 19.37 -8.34 3.13
CA LYS A 117 20.29 -9.21 2.39
C LYS A 117 21.73 -8.86 2.74
N ASP A 118 22.02 -7.57 2.86
CA ASP A 118 23.26 -7.03 3.41
C ASP A 118 23.05 -6.60 4.87
N PRO A 119 23.62 -7.34 5.85
CA PRO A 119 23.43 -7.03 7.26
C PRO A 119 24.05 -5.70 7.71
N THR A 120 24.83 -5.02 6.87
CA THR A 120 25.37 -3.68 7.16
C THR A 120 24.40 -2.56 6.82
N LYS A 121 23.32 -2.87 6.08
CA LYS A 121 22.31 -1.91 5.65
C LYS A 121 21.10 -1.89 6.58
N LYS A 122 20.44 -0.74 6.63
CA LYS A 122 19.17 -0.54 7.34
C LYS A 122 17.99 -0.67 6.37
N PRO A 123 16.96 -1.49 6.67
CA PRO A 123 15.81 -1.59 5.77
C PRO A 123 14.99 -0.31 5.76
N CYS A 124 14.49 0.08 4.58
CA CYS A 124 13.59 1.22 4.45
C CYS A 124 12.40 0.93 3.53
N VAL A 125 11.27 1.55 3.85
CA VAL A 125 10.08 1.64 3.01
C VAL A 125 10.09 3.00 2.33
N VAL A 126 9.90 3.05 1.01
CA VAL A 126 9.88 4.30 0.25
C VAL A 126 8.46 4.63 -0.17
N LEU A 127 7.97 5.82 0.20
CA LEU A 127 6.74 6.41 -0.31
C LEU A 127 7.09 7.53 -1.30
N LEU A 128 6.96 7.24 -2.59
CA LEU A 128 7.16 8.21 -3.67
C LEU A 128 5.85 8.91 -3.98
N ILE A 129 5.77 10.19 -3.65
CA ILE A 129 4.62 11.04 -3.88
C ILE A 129 4.86 11.98 -5.05
N MET A 130 3.85 12.14 -5.91
CA MET A 130 3.94 12.94 -7.13
C MET A 130 2.71 13.85 -7.36
N GLU A 131 1.67 13.72 -6.55
CA GLU A 131 0.44 14.51 -6.66
C GLU A 131 0.32 15.53 -5.53
N ASN A 132 0.33 15.04 -4.29
CA ASN A 132 0.20 15.88 -3.11
C ASN A 132 1.56 16.47 -2.70
N GLY A 133 1.53 17.65 -2.09
CA GLY A 133 2.74 18.25 -1.53
C GLY A 133 3.31 17.45 -0.36
N VAL A 134 4.61 17.58 -0.12
CA VAL A 134 5.29 16.92 1.02
C VAL A 134 4.64 17.29 2.34
N LYS A 135 4.31 18.59 2.53
CA LYS A 135 3.69 19.09 3.77
C LYS A 135 2.35 18.43 4.06
N GLU A 136 1.50 18.32 3.06
CA GLU A 136 0.18 17.66 3.18
C GLU A 136 0.33 16.17 3.51
N THR A 137 1.30 15.51 2.89
CA THR A 137 1.58 14.10 3.16
C THR A 137 2.09 13.89 4.57
N ILE A 138 3.03 14.72 5.04
CA ILE A 138 3.53 14.66 6.42
C ILE A 138 2.41 14.95 7.42
N GLN A 139 1.58 15.97 7.19
CA GLN A 139 0.43 16.27 8.04
C GLN A 139 -0.54 15.08 8.12
N ARG A 140 -0.84 14.44 6.98
CA ARG A 140 -1.67 13.24 6.92
C ARG A 140 -1.07 12.08 7.71
N ILE A 141 0.21 11.81 7.52
CA ILE A 141 0.94 10.75 8.25
C ILE A 141 0.94 11.04 9.75
N PHE A 142 1.18 12.29 10.15
CA PHE A 142 1.09 12.70 11.55
C PHE A 142 -0.30 12.39 12.12
N SER A 143 -1.35 12.82 11.42
CA SER A 143 -2.74 12.58 11.86
C SER A 143 -3.06 11.09 11.97
N MET A 144 -2.56 10.26 11.03
CA MET A 144 -2.70 8.81 11.09
C MET A 144 -2.01 8.18 12.31
N CYS A 145 -0.87 8.72 12.69
CA CYS A 145 -0.07 8.17 13.78
C CYS A 145 -0.54 8.65 15.16
N VAL A 146 -0.90 9.90 15.26
CA VAL A 146 -1.23 10.58 16.54
C VAL A 146 -2.72 10.60 16.80
N GLY A 147 -3.54 10.62 15.74
CA GLY A 147 -4.98 10.66 15.86
C GLY A 147 -5.59 12.05 15.95
N VAL A 148 -4.79 13.07 15.72
CA VAL A 148 -5.21 14.48 15.78
C VAL A 148 -4.45 15.25 14.71
N ASP A 149 -5.04 16.32 14.18
CA ASP A 149 -4.36 17.18 13.23
C ASP A 149 -3.15 17.85 13.88
N MET A 150 -2.03 17.86 13.16
CA MET A 150 -0.77 18.50 13.55
C MET A 150 -0.96 19.97 13.94
N LEU A 151 -1.84 20.69 13.24
CA LEU A 151 -2.11 22.11 13.49
C LEU A 151 -2.80 22.42 14.82
N ASN A 152 -3.21 21.39 15.58
CA ASN A 152 -3.71 21.57 16.94
C ASN A 152 -2.58 21.70 18.01
N TYR A 153 -1.32 21.61 17.59
CA TYR A 153 -0.14 21.63 18.44
C TYR A 153 0.83 22.72 18.00
N THR A 154 1.68 23.17 18.92
CA THR A 154 2.88 23.94 18.57
C THR A 154 3.92 23.04 17.90
N GLU A 155 4.94 23.62 17.28
CA GLU A 155 6.01 22.87 16.60
C GLU A 155 6.69 21.87 17.54
N ASP A 156 7.07 22.31 18.74
CA ASP A 156 7.74 21.48 19.75
C ASP A 156 6.82 20.36 20.27
N GLU A 157 5.55 20.69 20.55
CA GLU A 157 4.56 19.69 20.97
C GLU A 157 4.33 18.64 19.89
N ALA A 158 4.26 19.04 18.62
CA ALA A 158 4.06 18.10 17.51
C ALA A 158 5.24 17.13 17.38
N VAL A 159 6.48 17.63 17.53
CA VAL A 159 7.69 16.80 17.53
C VAL A 159 7.70 15.84 18.70
N ASP A 160 7.41 16.32 19.90
CA ASP A 160 7.40 15.51 21.13
C ASP A 160 6.31 14.44 21.11
N ILE A 161 5.12 14.78 20.62
CA ILE A 161 4.02 13.83 20.49
C ILE A 161 4.36 12.74 19.48
N LEU A 162 4.97 13.10 18.34
CA LEU A 162 5.38 12.12 17.36
C LEU A 162 6.43 11.15 17.91
N LYS A 163 7.40 11.64 18.69
CA LYS A 163 8.42 10.82 19.33
C LYS A 163 7.89 9.92 20.44
N THR A 164 7.01 10.45 21.29
CA THR A 164 6.58 9.77 22.53
C THR A 164 5.29 8.98 22.36
N GLN A 165 4.40 9.43 21.51
CA GLN A 165 3.06 8.88 21.34
C GLN A 165 2.76 8.44 19.91
N GLY A 166 3.61 8.83 18.96
CA GLY A 166 3.49 8.44 17.57
C GLY A 166 3.73 6.95 17.39
N ASN A 167 2.81 6.32 16.70
CA ASN A 167 2.93 4.89 16.40
C ASN A 167 3.96 4.61 15.30
N LEU A 168 4.69 5.62 14.84
CA LEU A 168 5.75 5.47 13.85
C LEU A 168 7.08 5.06 14.45
N HIS A 169 7.25 5.11 15.77
CA HIS A 169 8.55 4.92 16.39
C HIS A 169 9.63 5.73 15.67
N VAL A 170 9.61 7.04 15.83
CA VAL A 170 10.59 7.96 15.21
C VAL A 170 11.92 7.96 15.99
N SER A 171 12.28 6.83 16.54
CA SER A 171 13.57 6.64 17.20
C SER A 171 14.64 6.30 16.16
N THR A 172 15.86 6.76 16.40
CA THR A 172 17.05 6.31 15.64
C THR A 172 17.24 4.80 15.70
N ASP A 173 16.68 4.15 16.70
CA ASP A 173 16.76 2.71 16.93
C ASP A 173 15.60 1.93 16.26
N ASP A 174 14.74 2.61 15.49
CA ASP A 174 13.69 1.92 14.76
C ASP A 174 14.31 1.01 13.67
N PRO A 175 13.95 -0.28 13.65
CA PRO A 175 14.56 -1.23 12.73
C PRO A 175 14.27 -0.94 11.25
N ILE A 176 13.19 -0.25 10.93
CA ILE A 176 12.81 0.08 9.55
C ILE A 176 12.51 1.56 9.41
N ASP A 177 13.12 2.23 8.45
CA ASP A 177 12.81 3.63 8.15
C ASP A 177 11.68 3.78 7.13
N LEU A 178 10.91 4.87 7.25
CA LEU A 178 9.97 5.33 6.24
C LEU A 178 10.54 6.59 5.57
N ILE A 179 10.86 6.47 4.30
CA ILE A 179 11.45 7.56 3.51
C ILE A 179 10.38 8.08 2.54
N ILE A 180 10.09 9.37 2.64
CA ILE A 180 9.15 10.06 1.74
C ILE A 180 9.96 10.82 0.71
N LYS A 181 9.87 10.41 -0.55
CA LYS A 181 10.48 11.11 -1.69
C LYS A 181 9.38 11.85 -2.46
N PHE A 182 9.63 13.09 -2.82
CA PHE A 182 8.73 13.88 -3.64
C PHE A 182 9.35 14.17 -5.00
N LYS A 183 8.55 13.98 -6.05
CA LYS A 183 8.85 14.44 -7.41
C LYS A 183 7.63 15.14 -8.00
N PRO A 184 7.81 16.29 -8.68
CA PRO A 184 6.70 16.94 -9.36
C PRO A 184 6.04 16.01 -10.39
N ASN A 185 4.74 16.23 -10.62
CA ASN A 185 3.98 15.48 -11.60
C ASN A 185 4.68 15.41 -12.97
N LEU A 186 4.82 14.20 -13.50
CA LEU A 186 5.46 13.91 -14.80
C LEU A 186 6.89 14.47 -14.95
N SER A 187 7.59 14.74 -13.87
CA SER A 187 8.98 15.24 -13.92
C SER A 187 10.00 14.14 -14.17
N VAL A 188 9.66 12.91 -13.84
CA VAL A 188 10.51 11.72 -13.99
C VAL A 188 9.76 10.59 -14.70
N ASP A 189 10.51 9.64 -15.22
CA ASP A 189 10.00 8.38 -15.73
C ASP A 189 10.33 7.22 -14.78
N THR A 190 9.95 6.00 -15.16
CA THR A 190 10.15 4.80 -14.34
C THR A 190 11.61 4.44 -14.08
N SER A 191 12.57 4.97 -14.87
CA SER A 191 14.00 4.79 -14.62
C SER A 191 14.42 5.39 -13.28
N TYR A 192 13.75 6.46 -12.86
CA TYR A 192 14.01 7.11 -11.58
C TYR A 192 13.91 6.15 -10.37
N LEU A 193 13.10 5.09 -10.47
CA LEU A 193 13.00 4.10 -9.38
C LEU A 193 14.34 3.38 -9.16
N TYR A 194 15.10 3.11 -10.22
CA TYR A 194 16.41 2.50 -10.11
C TYR A 194 17.41 3.45 -9.46
N ASP A 195 17.48 4.70 -9.97
CA ASP A 195 18.37 5.72 -9.41
C ASP A 195 18.07 5.98 -7.94
N MET A 196 16.79 6.10 -7.59
CA MET A 196 16.33 6.33 -6.23
C MET A 196 16.76 5.21 -5.27
N VAL A 197 16.65 3.95 -5.70
CA VAL A 197 17.04 2.81 -4.86
C VAL A 197 18.56 2.73 -4.76
N GLU A 198 19.31 2.99 -5.83
CA GLU A 198 20.76 3.00 -5.82
C GLU A 198 21.29 4.13 -4.93
N ASP A 199 20.75 5.34 -5.00
CA ASP A 199 21.09 6.44 -4.10
C ASP A 199 20.89 6.05 -2.62
N LEU A 200 19.77 5.38 -2.30
CA LEU A 200 19.49 4.90 -0.95
C LEU A 200 20.43 3.76 -0.53
N GLU A 201 20.81 2.89 -1.46
CA GLU A 201 21.80 1.84 -1.21
C GLU A 201 23.18 2.44 -0.86
N ASP A 202 23.57 3.53 -1.52
CA ASP A 202 24.80 4.28 -1.22
C ASP A 202 24.72 5.03 0.12
N GLU A 203 23.52 5.47 0.53
CA GLU A 203 23.25 6.04 1.85
C GLU A 203 23.23 5.00 2.99
N GLY A 204 23.39 3.70 2.70
CA GLY A 204 23.41 2.61 3.68
C GLY A 204 22.03 1.99 3.94
N TYR A 205 21.05 2.22 3.08
CA TYR A 205 19.74 1.59 3.19
C TYR A 205 19.57 0.37 2.26
N GLU A 206 18.72 -0.55 2.65
CA GLU A 206 18.13 -1.56 1.79
C GLU A 206 16.65 -1.24 1.60
N THR A 207 16.25 -0.86 0.38
CA THR A 207 14.84 -0.63 0.07
C THR A 207 14.09 -1.96 0.06
N ILE A 208 13.08 -2.11 0.92
CA ILE A 208 12.29 -3.33 1.03
C ILE A 208 10.94 -3.25 0.34
N CYS A 209 10.44 -2.05 0.08
CA CYS A 209 9.18 -1.80 -0.62
C CYS A 209 9.16 -0.38 -1.20
N VAL A 210 8.59 -0.24 -2.39
CA VAL A 210 8.29 1.07 -2.98
C VAL A 210 6.78 1.22 -3.12
N LEU A 211 6.22 2.30 -2.54
CA LEU A 211 4.85 2.73 -2.77
C LEU A 211 4.87 4.01 -3.62
N GLN A 212 4.12 4.03 -4.73
CA GLN A 212 4.10 5.16 -5.68
C GLN A 212 2.68 5.74 -5.80
N ASP A 213 2.51 7.01 -5.52
CA ASP A 213 1.25 7.75 -5.57
C ASP A 213 1.26 8.76 -6.72
N TYR A 214 0.66 8.45 -7.85
CA TYR A 214 0.03 7.27 -8.43
C TYR A 214 0.40 7.15 -9.92
N LEU A 215 0.02 6.05 -10.61
CA LEU A 215 0.49 5.68 -11.95
C LEU A 215 0.47 6.81 -13.00
N LYS A 216 -0.59 7.64 -13.04
CA LYS A 216 -0.70 8.73 -14.03
C LYS A 216 0.30 9.88 -13.82
N ARG A 217 1.08 9.86 -12.75
CA ARG A 217 2.00 10.95 -12.38
C ARG A 217 3.46 10.67 -12.76
N ILE A 218 3.78 9.44 -13.16
CA ILE A 218 5.09 9.05 -13.67
C ILE A 218 5.00 8.74 -15.16
N ARG A 219 6.09 8.96 -15.90
CA ARG A 219 6.17 8.62 -17.34
C ARG A 219 6.72 7.21 -17.51
N SER A 220 6.36 6.56 -18.62
CA SER A 220 7.07 5.37 -19.09
C SER A 220 8.40 5.77 -19.76
N VAL A 221 9.44 4.96 -19.56
CA VAL A 221 10.72 5.12 -20.29
C VAL A 221 10.55 4.86 -21.78
N ASP A 222 9.72 3.88 -22.14
CA ASP A 222 9.45 3.52 -23.53
C ASP A 222 8.51 4.52 -24.25
N GLY A 223 8.12 5.51 -23.62
CA GLY A 223 7.30 6.71 -23.57
C GLY A 223 6.65 7.29 -24.80
N LEU A 224 6.53 6.70 -25.96
CA LEU A 224 5.84 7.31 -27.09
C LEU A 224 4.75 6.42 -27.66
N PHE A 225 3.64 6.30 -26.92
CA PHE A 225 2.45 5.53 -27.35
C PHE A 225 1.42 6.40 -28.11
N GLY A 226 1.90 7.39 -28.88
CA GLY A 226 1.02 8.21 -29.72
C GLY A 226 -0.13 8.93 -29.00
N GLY A 227 0.00 9.15 -27.67
CA GLY A 227 -1.02 9.77 -26.83
C GLY A 227 -2.07 8.82 -26.27
N ASP A 228 -1.99 7.51 -26.51
CA ASP A 228 -2.88 6.52 -25.89
C ASP A 228 -2.48 6.27 -24.44
N LEU A 229 -3.26 6.88 -23.52
CA LEU A 229 -3.05 6.77 -22.09
C LEU A 229 -3.13 5.30 -21.59
N ARG A 230 -3.94 4.45 -22.22
CA ARG A 230 -4.09 3.05 -21.83
C ARG A 230 -2.80 2.27 -22.04
N LEU A 231 -2.20 2.43 -23.23
CA LEU A 231 -0.92 1.80 -23.54
C LEU A 231 0.18 2.30 -22.63
N GLN A 232 0.20 3.62 -22.37
CA GLN A 232 1.18 4.22 -21.46
C GLN A 232 1.07 3.66 -20.03
N LEU A 233 -0.14 3.58 -19.46
CA LEU A 233 -0.34 3.03 -18.13
C LEU A 233 0.01 1.54 -18.07
N GLY A 234 -0.30 0.78 -19.10
CA GLY A 234 0.09 -0.62 -19.24
C GLY A 234 1.60 -0.80 -19.26
N ALA A 235 2.31 0.04 -20.01
CA ALA A 235 3.76 0.03 -20.07
C ALA A 235 4.41 0.36 -18.71
N ILE A 236 3.92 1.40 -18.03
CA ILE A 236 4.41 1.78 -16.68
C ILE A 236 4.28 0.60 -15.71
N VAL A 237 3.14 -0.09 -15.69
CA VAL A 237 2.95 -1.25 -14.79
C VAL A 237 3.90 -2.39 -15.16
N ASN A 238 4.15 -2.62 -16.45
CA ASN A 238 5.09 -3.62 -16.91
C ASN A 238 6.53 -3.26 -16.51
N GLU A 239 6.91 -1.99 -16.61
CA GLU A 239 8.19 -1.47 -16.15
C GLU A 239 8.33 -1.59 -14.62
N PHE A 240 7.26 -1.33 -13.85
CA PHE A 240 7.23 -1.59 -12.40
C PHE A 240 7.41 -3.08 -12.10
N LYS A 241 6.82 -3.97 -12.91
CA LYS A 241 7.01 -5.42 -12.76
C LYS A 241 8.46 -5.82 -13.00
N THR A 242 9.08 -5.29 -14.04
CA THR A 242 10.51 -5.49 -14.31
C THR A 242 11.36 -5.00 -13.14
N PHE A 243 11.13 -3.77 -12.68
CA PHE A 243 11.82 -3.20 -11.52
C PHE A 243 11.64 -4.04 -10.25
N ALA A 244 10.41 -4.43 -9.92
CA ALA A 244 10.11 -5.26 -8.77
C ALA A 244 10.85 -6.60 -8.81
N THR A 245 10.93 -7.22 -9.99
CA THR A 245 11.62 -8.49 -10.21
C THR A 245 13.13 -8.33 -10.05
N LEU A 246 13.74 -7.30 -10.66
CA LEU A 246 15.17 -7.07 -10.64
C LEU A 246 15.70 -6.66 -9.26
N LYS A 247 14.95 -5.83 -8.54
CA LYS A 247 15.33 -5.40 -7.18
C LYS A 247 14.82 -6.36 -6.10
N ASP A 248 14.03 -7.38 -6.46
CA ASP A 248 13.45 -8.41 -5.57
C ASP A 248 12.64 -7.79 -4.41
N ILE A 249 11.81 -6.80 -4.73
CA ILE A 249 10.95 -6.08 -3.80
C ILE A 249 9.52 -5.94 -4.34
N PRO A 250 8.49 -5.78 -3.50
CA PRO A 250 7.16 -5.39 -3.96
C PRO A 250 7.09 -3.92 -4.36
N VAL A 251 6.28 -3.64 -5.38
CA VAL A 251 5.86 -2.29 -5.76
C VAL A 251 4.36 -2.16 -5.57
N ILE A 252 3.93 -1.14 -4.83
CA ILE A 252 2.52 -0.87 -4.57
C ILE A 252 2.17 0.47 -5.19
N THR A 253 1.10 0.54 -5.97
CA THR A 253 0.68 1.77 -6.62
C THR A 253 -0.83 1.90 -6.66
N ALA A 254 -1.32 3.03 -7.15
CA ALA A 254 -2.74 3.27 -7.36
C ALA A 254 -3.03 3.82 -8.75
N SER A 255 -4.26 3.64 -9.20
CA SER A 255 -4.79 4.29 -10.40
C SER A 255 -6.26 4.64 -10.25
N GLN A 256 -6.77 5.45 -11.15
CA GLN A 256 -8.17 5.85 -11.15
C GLN A 256 -9.00 4.89 -11.98
N LEU A 257 -10.22 4.63 -11.53
CA LEU A 257 -11.26 3.97 -12.32
C LEU A 257 -11.75 4.88 -13.44
N ASN A 258 -12.42 4.30 -14.43
CA ASN A 258 -13.00 5.03 -15.55
C ASN A 258 -14.24 5.85 -15.13
N ARG A 259 -14.75 6.67 -16.07
CA ARG A 259 -15.93 7.51 -15.84
C ARG A 259 -17.22 6.68 -15.65
N ASP A 260 -17.31 5.50 -16.28
CA ASP A 260 -18.47 4.62 -16.15
C ASP A 260 -18.57 4.08 -14.72
N ALA A 261 -17.42 3.77 -14.08
CA ALA A 261 -17.38 3.41 -12.68
C ALA A 261 -17.91 4.54 -11.77
N THR A 262 -17.57 5.80 -12.09
CA THR A 262 -18.09 6.96 -11.36
C THR A 262 -19.60 7.03 -11.48
N ALA A 263 -20.14 6.95 -12.70
CA ALA A 263 -21.58 6.99 -12.93
C ALA A 263 -22.33 5.86 -12.21
N HIS A 264 -21.79 4.64 -12.22
CA HIS A 264 -22.37 3.49 -11.52
C HIS A 264 -22.42 3.71 -9.99
N ILE A 265 -21.35 4.22 -9.41
CA ILE A 265 -21.28 4.49 -7.97
C ILE A 265 -22.22 5.62 -7.58
N ASP A 266 -22.25 6.71 -8.35
CA ASP A 266 -23.12 7.86 -8.08
C ASP A 266 -24.60 7.47 -8.20
N GLU A 267 -24.97 6.68 -9.20
CA GLU A 267 -26.32 6.12 -9.33
C GLU A 267 -26.68 5.22 -8.13
N ALA A 268 -25.73 4.38 -7.70
CA ALA A 268 -25.95 3.48 -6.58
C ALA A 268 -26.11 4.26 -5.27
N ARG A 269 -25.30 5.30 -5.05
CA ARG A 269 -25.43 6.22 -3.91
C ARG A 269 -26.78 6.95 -3.93
N GLY A 270 -27.19 7.46 -5.10
CA GLY A 270 -28.50 8.10 -5.26
C GLY A 270 -29.69 7.19 -4.95
N LYS A 271 -29.51 5.87 -5.09
CA LYS A 271 -30.50 4.84 -4.77
C LYS A 271 -30.29 4.20 -3.39
N ASN A 272 -29.43 4.75 -2.54
CA ASN A 272 -29.05 4.23 -1.23
C ASN A 272 -28.64 2.73 -1.25
N LYS A 273 -27.97 2.29 -2.31
CA LYS A 273 -27.45 0.93 -2.38
C LYS A 273 -26.23 0.79 -1.49
N ALA A 274 -26.17 -0.34 -0.80
CA ALA A 274 -25.01 -0.74 0.01
C ALA A 274 -24.04 -1.60 -0.81
N ASP A 275 -22.86 -1.85 -0.23
CA ASP A 275 -21.80 -2.67 -0.81
C ASP A 275 -21.31 -2.14 -2.16
N LEU A 276 -21.05 -0.83 -2.21
CA LEU A 276 -20.68 -0.11 -3.44
C LEU A 276 -19.48 -0.74 -4.14
N VAL A 277 -18.49 -1.19 -3.39
CA VAL A 277 -17.31 -1.82 -3.96
C VAL A 277 -17.64 -3.11 -4.73
N ARG A 278 -18.70 -3.83 -4.33
CA ARG A 278 -19.17 -5.05 -5.02
C ARG A 278 -19.91 -4.76 -6.31
N LEU A 279 -20.40 -3.54 -6.50
CA LEU A 279 -21.01 -3.11 -7.74
C LEU A 279 -19.97 -2.82 -8.82
N LEU A 280 -18.72 -2.60 -8.40
CA LEU A 280 -17.59 -2.44 -9.31
C LEU A 280 -17.08 -3.82 -9.75
N GLY A 281 -16.72 -3.94 -11.01
CA GLY A 281 -16.18 -5.14 -11.58
C GLY A 281 -15.00 -4.85 -12.52
N ARG A 282 -14.47 -5.89 -13.15
CA ARG A 282 -13.40 -5.76 -14.14
C ARG A 282 -13.76 -4.84 -15.30
N SER A 283 -15.02 -4.76 -15.69
CA SER A 283 -15.53 -3.85 -16.74
C SER A 283 -15.37 -2.38 -16.39
N ASN A 284 -15.40 -2.03 -15.09
CA ASN A 284 -15.24 -0.65 -14.63
C ASN A 284 -13.78 -0.18 -14.63
N VAL A 285 -12.85 -1.08 -14.88
CA VAL A 285 -11.42 -0.77 -15.00
C VAL A 285 -11.09 -0.12 -16.34
N GLY A 286 -11.95 -0.28 -17.35
CA GLY A 286 -12.00 0.42 -18.65
C GLY A 286 -10.67 0.68 -19.34
N GLU A 287 -10.21 1.92 -19.31
CA GLU A 287 -8.89 2.32 -19.82
C GLU A 287 -7.71 1.57 -19.17
N SER A 288 -7.99 0.77 -18.16
CA SER A 288 -7.01 0.13 -17.30
C SER A 288 -6.95 -1.39 -17.46
N ASN A 289 -7.52 -1.99 -18.50
CA ASN A 289 -7.40 -3.44 -18.72
C ASN A 289 -5.94 -3.89 -18.74
N LEU A 290 -5.03 -3.11 -19.32
CA LEU A 290 -3.60 -3.38 -19.29
C LEU A 290 -2.98 -3.27 -17.89
N ILE A 291 -3.54 -2.41 -17.03
CA ILE A 291 -3.16 -2.38 -15.60
C ILE A 291 -3.57 -3.69 -14.94
N LEU A 292 -4.81 -4.14 -15.20
CA LEU A 292 -5.27 -5.46 -14.72
C LEU A 292 -4.38 -6.58 -15.21
N GLU A 293 -4.04 -6.57 -16.51
CA GLU A 293 -3.24 -7.64 -17.10
C GLU A 293 -1.83 -7.69 -16.52
N ASN A 294 -1.18 -6.55 -16.34
CA ASN A 294 0.22 -6.46 -15.96
C ASN A 294 0.47 -6.49 -14.44
N SER A 295 -0.49 -6.06 -13.61
CA SER A 295 -0.37 -6.17 -12.15
C SER A 295 -0.49 -7.63 -11.68
N ASP A 296 0.20 -7.98 -10.60
CA ASP A 296 0.07 -9.30 -9.96
C ASP A 296 -1.16 -9.38 -9.06
N TRP A 297 -1.51 -8.28 -8.42
CA TRP A 297 -2.68 -8.16 -7.55
C TRP A 297 -3.39 -6.84 -7.80
N VAL A 298 -4.71 -6.85 -7.85
CA VAL A 298 -5.53 -5.66 -8.06
C VAL A 298 -6.71 -5.65 -7.10
N CYS A 299 -6.90 -4.53 -6.44
CA CYS A 299 -7.99 -4.29 -5.51
C CYS A 299 -8.74 -3.01 -5.90
N LEU A 300 -10.05 -3.13 -6.02
CA LEU A 300 -10.96 -1.98 -6.12
C LEU A 300 -11.21 -1.42 -4.73
N ILE A 301 -11.27 -0.10 -4.62
CA ILE A 301 -11.63 0.59 -3.38
C ILE A 301 -12.77 1.56 -3.64
N ALA A 302 -13.74 1.59 -2.72
CA ALA A 302 -14.84 2.53 -2.73
C ALA A 302 -15.28 2.84 -1.28
N PRO A 303 -15.47 4.11 -0.92
CA PRO A 303 -16.00 4.46 0.39
C PRO A 303 -17.50 4.20 0.45
N GLU A 304 -17.91 3.75 1.62
CA GLU A 304 -19.29 3.50 1.99
C GLU A 304 -19.63 4.23 3.30
N TYR A 305 -20.91 4.42 3.53
CA TYR A 305 -21.41 5.04 4.75
C TYR A 305 -22.48 4.14 5.37
N ASP A 306 -22.45 4.02 6.69
CA ASP A 306 -23.52 3.37 7.42
C ASP A 306 -24.72 4.33 7.63
N ARG A 307 -25.75 3.84 8.34
CA ARG A 307 -26.96 4.61 8.62
C ARG A 307 -26.71 5.83 9.52
N ASP A 308 -25.64 5.78 10.31
CA ASP A 308 -25.25 6.82 11.26
C ASP A 308 -24.25 7.81 10.64
N GLY A 309 -23.92 7.63 9.34
CA GLY A 309 -22.99 8.47 8.60
C GLY A 309 -21.51 8.15 8.84
N ASN A 310 -21.18 7.04 9.50
CA ASN A 310 -19.80 6.61 9.64
C ASN A 310 -19.27 6.10 8.31
N LYS A 311 -18.04 6.51 7.99
CA LYS A 311 -17.39 6.16 6.73
C LYS A 311 -16.61 4.85 6.85
N TYR A 312 -16.71 4.03 5.83
CA TYR A 312 -15.95 2.79 5.65
C TYR A 312 -15.24 2.83 4.30
N LEU A 313 -14.08 2.20 4.21
CA LEU A 313 -13.46 1.86 2.93
C LEU A 313 -13.81 0.42 2.58
N GLY A 314 -14.64 0.24 1.56
CA GLY A 314 -14.84 -1.06 0.93
C GLY A 314 -13.64 -1.39 0.04
N MET A 315 -13.12 -2.60 0.16
CA MET A 315 -12.02 -3.13 -0.64
C MET A 315 -12.46 -4.44 -1.29
N GLN A 316 -12.19 -4.60 -2.59
CA GLN A 316 -12.50 -5.83 -3.32
C GLN A 316 -11.31 -6.28 -4.17
N ARG A 317 -10.74 -7.43 -3.85
CA ARG A 317 -9.73 -8.08 -4.68
C ARG A 317 -10.39 -8.61 -5.95
N VAL A 318 -10.00 -8.08 -7.10
CA VAL A 318 -10.53 -8.51 -8.42
C VAL A 318 -9.53 -9.34 -9.22
N LYS A 319 -8.25 -9.32 -8.81
CA LYS A 319 -7.20 -10.14 -9.43
C LYS A 319 -6.13 -10.55 -8.40
N SER A 320 -5.65 -11.78 -8.56
CA SER A 320 -4.39 -12.25 -8.01
C SER A 320 -3.76 -13.25 -8.99
N ARG A 321 -2.46 -13.11 -9.27
CA ARG A 321 -1.68 -14.08 -10.06
C ARG A 321 -1.12 -15.22 -9.20
N TYR A 322 -1.25 -15.14 -7.90
CA TYR A 322 -0.78 -16.15 -6.96
C TYR A 322 -1.94 -16.67 -6.12
N TYR A 323 -1.75 -17.86 -5.58
CA TYR A 323 -2.75 -18.49 -4.75
C TYR A 323 -2.93 -17.73 -3.44
N ILE A 324 -4.17 -17.41 -3.10
CA ILE A 324 -4.57 -16.84 -1.83
C ILE A 324 -5.52 -17.84 -1.16
N PRO A 325 -5.14 -18.41 -0.01
CA PRO A 325 -5.92 -19.44 0.66
C PRO A 325 -7.15 -18.88 1.40
N SER A 326 -7.91 -18.02 0.72
CA SER A 326 -9.12 -17.40 1.25
C SER A 326 -10.10 -17.12 0.13
N ASP A 327 -11.34 -17.55 0.32
CA ASP A 327 -12.47 -17.24 -0.56
C ASP A 327 -13.00 -15.83 -0.31
N LEU A 328 -12.54 -15.15 0.74
CA LEU A 328 -12.88 -13.76 1.01
C LEU A 328 -12.11 -12.84 0.08
N PHE A 329 -12.83 -12.09 -0.70
CA PHE A 329 -12.29 -11.14 -1.66
C PHE A 329 -12.78 -9.70 -1.43
N THR A 330 -13.58 -9.47 -0.38
CA THR A 330 -14.12 -8.16 -0.01
C THR A 330 -13.91 -7.90 1.47
N ALA A 331 -13.50 -6.69 1.81
CA ALA A 331 -13.38 -6.22 3.18
C ALA A 331 -13.88 -4.78 3.31
N PHE A 332 -14.31 -4.40 4.52
CA PHE A 332 -14.82 -3.07 4.83
C PHE A 332 -14.11 -2.55 6.08
N MET A 333 -13.31 -1.52 5.93
CA MET A 333 -12.51 -0.95 7.03
C MET A 333 -13.12 0.39 7.47
N PRO A 334 -13.40 0.58 8.76
CA PRO A 334 -13.83 1.88 9.28
C PRO A 334 -12.80 2.96 8.97
N TYR A 335 -13.27 4.12 8.55
CA TYR A 335 -12.45 5.29 8.26
C TYR A 335 -12.76 6.41 9.24
N ILE A 336 -11.76 6.83 9.99
CA ILE A 336 -11.88 7.93 10.95
C ILE A 336 -11.52 9.23 10.24
N SER A 337 -12.52 10.01 9.83
CA SER A 337 -12.33 11.22 9.02
C SER A 337 -11.42 12.26 9.68
N GLY A 338 -11.50 12.44 10.99
CA GLY A 338 -10.68 13.43 11.72
C GLY A 338 -9.19 13.07 11.82
N THR A 339 -8.83 11.83 11.55
CA THR A 339 -7.46 11.33 11.65
C THR A 339 -6.94 10.76 10.36
N VAL A 340 -7.79 10.74 9.33
CA VAL A 340 -7.46 10.25 7.98
C VAL A 340 -6.93 8.81 8.02
N LYS A 341 -7.41 7.99 8.96
CA LYS A 341 -6.93 6.64 9.21
C LYS A 341 -7.99 5.58 8.97
N PHE A 342 -7.57 4.47 8.36
CA PHE A 342 -8.34 3.23 8.37
C PHE A 342 -8.05 2.46 9.66
N VAL A 343 -9.07 1.90 10.24
CA VAL A 343 -8.96 1.13 11.49
C VAL A 343 -9.37 -0.30 11.19
N GLU A 344 -8.65 -1.25 11.76
CA GLU A 344 -9.07 -2.64 11.70
C GLU A 344 -10.42 -2.79 12.40
N ASP A 345 -11.34 -3.40 11.69
CA ASP A 345 -12.61 -3.85 12.21
C ASP A 345 -12.55 -5.37 12.24
N PHE A 346 -12.79 -5.93 13.38
CA PHE A 346 -12.77 -7.37 13.59
C PHE A 346 -13.66 -8.13 12.61
N TYR A 347 -14.79 -7.52 12.28
CA TYR A 347 -15.76 -8.04 11.31
C TYR A 347 -15.68 -7.34 9.95
N SER A 348 -14.48 -6.96 9.52
CA SER A 348 -14.25 -6.24 8.26
C SER A 348 -14.85 -6.91 7.02
N GLN A 349 -15.10 -8.22 7.08
CA GLN A 349 -15.75 -8.97 5.99
C GLN A 349 -17.27 -8.86 6.00
N VAL A 350 -17.88 -8.40 7.12
CA VAL A 350 -19.32 -8.20 7.20
C VAL A 350 -19.71 -6.97 6.40
N PRO A 351 -20.65 -7.10 5.44
CA PRO A 351 -21.11 -5.96 4.64
C PRO A 351 -21.65 -4.80 5.48
N VAL A 352 -21.41 -3.57 5.02
CA VAL A 352 -21.78 -2.35 5.75
C VAL A 352 -23.30 -2.25 6.02
N HIS A 353 -24.13 -2.76 5.11
CA HIS A 353 -25.59 -2.79 5.32
C HIS A 353 -26.05 -3.69 6.51
N LYS A 354 -25.15 -4.54 7.03
CA LYS A 354 -25.39 -5.33 8.24
C LYS A 354 -24.72 -4.70 9.47
N ILE A 355 -24.61 -3.39 9.51
CA ILE A 355 -23.86 -2.65 10.53
C ILE A 355 -24.38 -2.90 11.95
N THR A 356 -25.68 -3.12 12.11
CA THR A 356 -26.28 -3.44 13.42
C THR A 356 -25.67 -4.72 13.99
N LEU A 357 -25.51 -5.75 13.14
CA LEU A 357 -24.86 -6.99 13.53
C LEU A 357 -23.39 -6.76 13.89
N ARG A 358 -22.70 -5.92 13.12
CA ARG A 358 -21.29 -5.54 13.43
C ARG A 358 -21.21 -4.85 14.78
N ALA A 359 -22.06 -3.86 15.04
CA ALA A 359 -22.08 -3.11 16.30
C ALA A 359 -22.38 -4.02 17.51
N GLU A 360 -23.27 -4.99 17.36
CA GLU A 360 -23.56 -5.98 18.39
C GLU A 360 -22.34 -6.90 18.64
N MET A 361 -21.68 -7.33 17.57
CA MET A 361 -20.44 -8.11 17.64
C MET A 361 -19.33 -7.32 18.32
N ASP A 362 -19.12 -6.04 17.94
CA ASP A 362 -18.09 -5.17 18.52
C ASP A 362 -18.35 -4.90 20.02
N ASN A 363 -19.60 -4.73 20.42
CA ASN A 363 -19.97 -4.58 21.83
C ASN A 363 -19.69 -5.86 22.64
N GLY A 364 -19.87 -7.03 22.04
CA GLY A 364 -19.51 -8.31 22.66
C GLY A 364 -17.99 -8.46 22.85
N ILE A 365 -17.22 -7.95 21.90
CA ILE A 365 -15.75 -8.01 21.93
C ILE A 365 -15.15 -7.10 23.01
N SER A 366 -15.73 -5.91 23.24
CA SER A 366 -15.15 -4.92 24.16
C SER A 366 -15.09 -5.39 25.61
N ASN A 367 -15.79 -6.45 25.96
CA ASN A 367 -15.92 -6.95 27.33
C ASN A 367 -15.04 -8.15 27.68
N ASN A 368 -14.40 -8.83 26.71
CA ASN A 368 -13.62 -10.03 27.03
C ASN A 368 -12.57 -10.37 25.95
N ASN A 369 -11.27 -10.18 26.24
CA ASN A 369 -10.17 -10.53 25.34
C ASN A 369 -10.16 -12.02 24.92
N GLN A 370 -10.63 -12.93 25.78
CA GLN A 370 -10.73 -14.36 25.45
C GLN A 370 -11.89 -14.62 24.48
N GLY A 371 -12.98 -13.85 24.58
CA GLY A 371 -14.06 -13.86 23.60
C GLY A 371 -13.55 -13.48 22.20
N ILE A 372 -12.75 -12.44 22.10
CA ILE A 372 -12.15 -11.99 20.83
C ILE A 372 -11.38 -13.13 20.14
N ILE A 373 -10.55 -13.86 20.88
CA ILE A 373 -9.76 -14.98 20.35
C ILE A 373 -10.66 -16.11 19.85
N ASN A 374 -11.73 -16.41 20.60
CA ASN A 374 -12.67 -17.46 20.23
C ASN A 374 -13.48 -17.05 18.99
N ASP A 375 -13.90 -15.78 18.92
CA ASP A 375 -14.68 -15.24 17.81
C ASP A 375 -13.82 -15.16 16.52
N ILE A 376 -12.52 -14.85 16.63
CA ILE A 376 -11.58 -14.95 15.50
C ILE A 376 -11.50 -16.38 14.97
N LYS A 377 -11.40 -17.36 15.88
CA LYS A 377 -11.37 -18.77 15.50
C LYS A 377 -12.65 -19.19 14.81
N GLU A 378 -13.78 -18.91 15.43
CA GLU A 378 -15.10 -19.25 14.89
C GLU A 378 -15.31 -18.56 13.55
N PHE A 379 -14.96 -17.27 13.42
CA PHE A 379 -15.08 -16.52 12.18
C PHE A 379 -14.20 -17.11 11.07
N THR A 380 -12.95 -17.44 11.38
CA THR A 380 -12.01 -18.04 10.42
C THR A 380 -12.44 -19.45 10.00
N GLU A 381 -13.01 -20.22 10.91
CA GLU A 381 -13.56 -21.55 10.64
C GLU A 381 -14.83 -21.49 9.79
N VAL A 382 -15.80 -20.64 10.17
CA VAL A 382 -17.08 -20.49 9.46
C VAL A 382 -16.89 -19.95 8.04
N ASN A 383 -15.94 -19.04 7.84
CA ASN A 383 -15.67 -18.45 6.52
C ASN A 383 -14.56 -19.17 5.75
N ASN A 384 -14.08 -20.31 6.25
CA ASN A 384 -13.00 -21.10 5.64
C ASN A 384 -11.73 -20.27 5.34
N VAL A 385 -11.46 -19.29 6.20
CA VAL A 385 -10.29 -18.41 6.11
C VAL A 385 -9.09 -19.17 6.66
N LYS A 386 -8.27 -19.75 5.79
CA LYS A 386 -6.97 -20.27 6.20
C LYS A 386 -6.02 -19.12 6.39
N LEU A 387 -5.77 -18.74 7.64
CA LEU A 387 -4.69 -17.83 7.94
C LEU A 387 -3.38 -18.45 7.44
N PRO A 388 -2.50 -17.69 6.76
CA PRO A 388 -1.21 -18.20 6.30
C PRO A 388 -0.44 -18.80 7.48
N THR A 389 0.07 -20.00 7.31
CA THR A 389 0.66 -20.84 8.36
C THR A 389 2.08 -20.47 8.75
N ASP A 390 2.52 -19.26 8.52
CA ASP A 390 3.76 -18.77 9.13
C ASP A 390 3.62 -18.72 10.64
N ASN A 391 3.79 -19.87 11.28
CA ASN A 391 3.57 -20.02 12.71
C ASN A 391 2.18 -19.48 13.10
N GLY A 392 1.12 -20.22 12.82
CA GLY A 392 -0.28 -19.80 13.02
C GLY A 392 -0.58 -19.19 14.39
N MET A 393 0.21 -19.54 15.40
CA MET A 393 0.19 -18.93 16.72
C MET A 393 0.66 -17.46 16.70
N ASN A 394 1.70 -17.12 15.92
CA ASN A 394 2.20 -15.73 15.86
C ASN A 394 1.27 -14.79 15.08
N MET A 395 0.53 -15.32 14.12
CA MET A 395 -0.45 -14.54 13.40
C MET A 395 -1.70 -14.31 14.23
N PHE A 396 -2.12 -15.28 15.05
CA PHE A 396 -3.17 -15.11 16.05
C PHE A 396 -2.79 -14.09 17.12
N MET A 397 -1.59 -14.21 17.67
CA MET A 397 -1.04 -13.23 18.60
C MET A 397 -0.93 -11.84 17.96
N ASN A 398 -0.51 -11.75 16.70
CA ASN A 398 -0.44 -10.50 15.98
C ASN A 398 -1.83 -9.93 15.66
N ALA A 399 -2.82 -10.75 15.29
CA ALA A 399 -4.19 -10.31 15.07
C ALA A 399 -4.82 -9.79 16.38
N THR A 400 -4.64 -10.52 17.49
CA THR A 400 -5.11 -10.09 18.81
C THR A 400 -4.41 -8.82 19.29
N ALA A 401 -3.09 -8.73 19.09
CA ALA A 401 -2.31 -7.52 19.38
C ALA A 401 -2.73 -6.36 18.50
N MET A 402 -3.09 -6.60 17.23
CA MET A 402 -3.61 -5.60 16.30
C MET A 402 -4.98 -5.08 16.72
N VAL A 403 -5.90 -5.98 17.10
CA VAL A 403 -7.22 -5.57 17.62
C VAL A 403 -7.06 -4.75 18.89
N ALA A 404 -6.30 -5.24 19.87
CA ALA A 404 -6.02 -4.52 21.10
C ALA A 404 -5.37 -3.16 20.85
N TYR A 405 -4.44 -3.11 19.90
CA TYR A 405 -3.76 -1.88 19.48
C TYR A 405 -4.73 -0.90 18.80
N ASN A 406 -5.56 -1.36 17.87
CA ASN A 406 -6.56 -0.51 17.20
C ASN A 406 -7.60 0.00 18.17
N MET A 407 -8.03 -0.82 19.12
CA MET A 407 -8.91 -0.37 20.23
C MET A 407 -8.25 0.68 21.12
N ALA A 408 -6.96 0.52 21.46
CA ALA A 408 -6.22 1.50 22.23
C ALA A 408 -6.07 2.83 21.46
N ILE A 409 -5.85 2.76 20.14
CA ILE A 409 -5.86 3.94 19.27
C ILE A 409 -7.23 4.60 19.28
N MET A 410 -8.31 3.86 19.08
CA MET A 410 -9.69 4.38 19.10
C MET A 410 -10.01 5.09 20.42
N GLN A 411 -9.64 4.49 21.55
CA GLN A 411 -9.80 5.12 22.86
C GLN A 411 -8.99 6.41 22.97
N LYS A 412 -7.76 6.40 22.52
CA LYS A 412 -6.87 7.57 22.52
C LYS A 412 -7.39 8.69 21.63
N PHE A 413 -7.96 8.37 20.47
CA PHE A 413 -8.63 9.32 19.59
C PHE A 413 -9.83 9.97 20.25
N LYS A 414 -10.70 9.17 20.89
CA LYS A 414 -11.84 9.69 21.63
C LYS A 414 -11.41 10.61 22.78
N GLN A 415 -10.36 10.24 23.52
CA GLN A 415 -9.80 11.05 24.59
C GLN A 415 -9.22 12.37 24.05
N ASN A 416 -8.44 12.34 22.97
CA ASN A 416 -7.86 13.53 22.37
C ASN A 416 -8.92 14.47 21.79
N GLN A 417 -9.98 13.93 21.14
CA GLN A 417 -11.11 14.74 20.68
C GLN A 417 -11.83 15.45 21.84
N ASN A 418 -12.00 14.77 22.96
CA ASN A 418 -12.58 15.37 24.16
C ASN A 418 -11.71 16.47 24.75
N VAL A 419 -10.39 16.29 24.80
CA VAL A 419 -9.43 17.31 25.26
C VAL A 419 -9.46 18.54 24.35
N ILE A 420 -9.53 18.35 23.03
CA ILE A 420 -9.61 19.45 22.06
C ILE A 420 -10.95 20.19 22.19
N ALA A 421 -12.05 19.46 22.36
CA ALA A 421 -13.36 20.07 22.59
C ALA A 421 -13.37 20.92 23.87
N ILE A 422 -12.74 20.42 24.94
CA ILE A 422 -12.59 21.16 26.20
C ILE A 422 -11.72 22.41 26.02
N LYS A 423 -10.58 22.31 25.33
CA LYS A 423 -9.70 23.45 25.05
C LYS A 423 -10.40 24.52 24.17
N ARG A 424 -11.22 24.12 23.19
CA ARG A 424 -12.01 25.05 22.36
C ARG A 424 -13.18 25.67 23.10
N ALA A 425 -13.72 25.02 24.12
CA ALA A 425 -14.79 25.56 24.96
C ALA A 425 -14.26 26.49 26.09
N ALA A 426 -12.97 26.41 26.38
CA ALA A 426 -12.32 27.21 27.44
C ALA A 426 -11.57 28.45 26.88
N GLY A 427 -11.43 28.61 25.58
CA GLY A 427 -10.87 29.79 24.91
C GLY A 427 -11.90 30.46 24.02
#